data_378c568ef3f343c6d56354b661e23d9f
#
_entry.id   378c568ef3f343c6d56354b661e23d9f
#
_cell.length_a   1.000
_cell.length_b   1.000
_cell.length_c   1.000
_cell.angle_alpha   90.00
_cell.angle_beta   90.00
_cell.angle_gamma   90.00
#
_symmetry.space_group_name_H-M   'P 1'
#
loop_
_entity.id
_entity.type
_entity.pdbx_description
1 polymer ?
#
loop_
_entity_poly.entity_id
_entity_poly.type
_entity_poly.pdbx_seq_one_letter_code
_entity_poly.pdbx_strand_id
1 'polypeptide(L)'
;MKRSLLLILVMLLCISAFSGCTRIEDLSSANKIEITKYDTASDSGDVCSITVTDKDQVAHICENLNSLRMKEMGYNKPTAIEYTLKFSRSGKQLQTISITAHGWIDYNGDFYTVESGELDIEYIKSLFSDDTQSNT
;
A
#
# COMPACT_ATOMS: atom_id res chain seq x y z
N MET A 1 13.02 15.34 -45.38
CA MET A 1 11.69 14.90 -44.91
C MET A 1 11.66 13.48 -44.34
N LYS A 2 12.22 12.47 -44.97
CA LYS A 2 12.19 11.08 -44.46
C LYS A 2 12.92 10.86 -43.13
N ARG A 3 14.02 11.58 -42.88
CA ARG A 3 14.81 11.49 -41.63
C ARG A 3 14.11 12.11 -40.43
N SER A 4 13.38 13.22 -40.65
CA SER A 4 12.60 13.87 -39.57
C SER A 4 11.38 13.05 -39.17
N LEU A 5 10.75 12.35 -40.11
CA LEU A 5 9.60 11.47 -39.84
C LEU A 5 10.02 10.26 -39.00
N LEU A 6 11.20 9.71 -39.28
CA LEU A 6 11.78 8.58 -38.53
C LEU A 6 12.08 8.96 -37.07
N LEU A 7 12.63 10.16 -36.84
CA LEU A 7 12.92 10.69 -35.49
C LEU A 7 11.64 10.90 -34.67
N ILE A 8 10.57 11.41 -35.28
CA ILE A 8 9.27 11.62 -34.64
C ILE A 8 8.65 10.26 -34.28
N LEU A 9 8.76 9.25 -35.15
CA LEU A 9 8.23 7.91 -34.91
C LEU A 9 8.99 7.21 -33.77
N VAL A 10 10.31 7.38 -33.68
CA VAL A 10 11.14 6.83 -32.59
C VAL A 10 10.83 7.53 -31.25
N MET A 11 10.62 8.86 -31.27
CA MET A 11 10.19 9.58 -30.05
C MET A 11 8.80 9.14 -29.57
N LEU A 12 7.85 8.92 -30.46
CA LEU A 12 6.51 8.42 -30.12
C LEU A 12 6.54 7.00 -29.56
N LEU A 13 7.43 6.15 -30.03
CA LEU A 13 7.64 4.79 -29.51
C LEU A 13 8.29 4.77 -28.12
N CYS A 14 9.14 5.76 -27.82
CA CYS A 14 9.76 5.86 -26.47
C CYS A 14 8.77 6.30 -25.39
N ILE A 15 7.71 7.06 -25.74
CA ILE A 15 6.70 7.53 -24.77
C ILE A 15 5.79 6.39 -24.32
N SER A 16 5.59 5.36 -25.14
CA SER A 16 4.75 4.20 -24.79
C SER A 16 5.41 3.19 -23.83
N ALA A 17 6.72 3.32 -23.56
CA ALA A 17 7.44 2.39 -22.67
C ALA A 17 7.36 2.74 -21.18
N PHE A 18 6.72 3.87 -20.81
CA PHE A 18 6.58 4.29 -19.41
C PHE A 18 5.21 3.98 -18.79
N SER A 19 4.37 3.22 -19.48
CA SER A 19 3.07 2.85 -18.95
C SER A 19 3.19 1.62 -18.06
N GLY A 20 2.99 1.76 -16.76
CA GLY A 20 2.56 0.64 -15.96
C GLY A 20 2.96 0.55 -14.50
N CYS A 21 3.90 1.31 -13.97
CA CYS A 21 4.21 1.26 -12.53
C CYS A 21 3.57 2.43 -11.79
N THR A 22 2.65 2.11 -10.89
CA THR A 22 2.06 3.08 -9.95
C THR A 22 2.88 3.08 -8.66
N ARG A 23 3.00 4.25 -8.04
CA ARG A 23 3.54 4.42 -6.69
C ARG A 23 2.47 4.98 -5.79
N ILE A 24 2.54 4.61 -4.52
CA ILE A 24 1.75 5.25 -3.48
C ILE A 24 2.24 6.71 -3.34
N GLU A 25 1.31 7.65 -3.18
CA GLU A 25 1.64 9.04 -2.87
C GLU A 25 2.48 9.13 -1.59
N ASP A 26 3.31 10.16 -1.49
CA ASP A 26 4.21 10.34 -0.36
C ASP A 26 3.46 10.39 0.97
N LEU A 27 3.70 9.37 1.81
CA LEU A 27 3.12 9.23 3.15
C LEU A 27 3.99 9.83 4.26
N SER A 28 5.15 10.42 3.92
CA SER A 28 6.15 10.90 4.90
C SER A 28 5.61 11.96 5.85
N SER A 29 4.52 12.63 5.49
CA SER A 29 3.87 13.62 6.34
C SER A 29 2.93 13.03 7.39
N ALA A 30 2.63 11.73 7.35
CA ALA A 30 1.78 11.08 8.34
C ALA A 30 2.44 11.06 9.72
N ASN A 31 1.63 11.24 10.76
CA ASN A 31 2.06 11.13 12.15
C ASN A 31 1.21 10.15 12.98
N LYS A 32 0.23 9.54 12.35
CA LYS A 32 -0.62 8.50 12.95
C LYS A 32 -1.07 7.53 11.87
N ILE A 33 -1.06 6.24 12.21
CA ILE A 33 -1.61 5.17 11.38
C ILE A 33 -2.57 4.36 12.25
N GLU A 34 -3.82 4.22 11.80
CA GLU A 34 -4.77 3.27 12.37
C GLU A 34 -4.75 2.02 11.50
N ILE A 35 -4.40 0.89 12.10
CA ILE A 35 -4.32 -0.40 11.41
C ILE A 35 -5.45 -1.29 11.90
N THR A 36 -6.31 -1.70 11.00
CA THR A 36 -7.38 -2.65 11.26
C THR A 36 -7.03 -3.99 10.61
N LYS A 37 -7.03 -5.05 11.40
CA LYS A 37 -6.85 -6.44 10.97
C LYS A 37 -8.22 -7.12 10.94
N TYR A 38 -8.51 -7.81 9.85
CA TYR A 38 -9.71 -8.62 9.68
C TYR A 38 -9.34 -10.09 9.74
N ASP A 39 -9.99 -10.84 10.62
CA ASP A 39 -9.83 -12.30 10.62
C ASP A 39 -10.69 -12.90 9.51
N THR A 40 -10.04 -13.22 8.39
CA THR A 40 -10.71 -13.83 7.23
C THR A 40 -10.92 -15.34 7.38
N ALA A 41 -10.38 -15.94 8.43
CA ALA A 41 -10.45 -17.39 8.69
C ALA A 41 -11.55 -17.75 9.69
N SER A 42 -12.07 -16.81 10.47
CA SER A 42 -13.13 -17.04 11.44
C SER A 42 -14.51 -16.62 10.91
N ASP A 43 -15.51 -17.45 11.10
CA ASP A 43 -16.92 -17.09 10.80
C ASP A 43 -17.44 -15.94 11.67
N SER A 44 -16.72 -15.58 12.73
CA SER A 44 -17.08 -14.48 13.66
C SER A 44 -16.78 -13.09 13.09
N GLY A 45 -15.94 -13.00 12.04
CA GLY A 45 -15.55 -11.72 11.45
C GLY A 45 -14.83 -10.81 12.46
N ASP A 46 -14.02 -11.38 13.34
CA ASP A 46 -13.30 -10.63 14.37
C ASP A 46 -12.42 -9.57 13.75
N VAL A 47 -12.56 -8.35 14.27
CA VAL A 47 -11.83 -7.17 13.84
C VAL A 47 -10.99 -6.67 15.01
N CYS A 48 -9.69 -6.57 14.79
CA CYS A 48 -8.76 -5.98 15.76
C CYS A 48 -8.16 -4.69 15.17
N SER A 49 -8.10 -3.63 15.95
CA SER A 49 -7.52 -2.36 15.50
C SER A 49 -6.51 -1.85 16.50
N ILE A 50 -5.40 -1.34 15.98
CA ILE A 50 -4.34 -0.67 16.74
C ILE A 50 -4.09 0.72 16.19
N THR A 51 -3.57 1.61 17.03
CA THR A 51 -3.17 2.95 16.62
C THR A 51 -1.67 3.10 16.83
N VAL A 52 -0.94 3.37 15.76
CA VAL A 52 0.51 3.60 15.76
C VAL A 52 0.77 5.09 15.70
N THR A 53 1.43 5.62 16.74
CA THR A 53 1.83 7.04 16.87
C THR A 53 3.32 7.21 17.16
N ASP A 54 4.01 6.09 17.42
CA ASP A 54 5.46 6.11 17.56
C ASP A 54 6.10 6.55 16.23
N LYS A 55 6.98 7.53 16.31
CA LYS A 55 7.53 8.19 15.12
C LYS A 55 8.34 7.23 14.25
N ASP A 56 9.10 6.34 14.87
CA ASP A 56 9.98 5.42 14.14
C ASP A 56 9.15 4.30 13.48
N GLN A 57 8.12 3.82 14.17
CA GLN A 57 7.18 2.85 13.60
C GLN A 57 6.38 3.44 12.43
N VAL A 58 5.87 4.66 12.57
CA VAL A 58 5.17 5.36 11.49
C VAL A 58 6.09 5.56 10.30
N ALA A 59 7.33 6.02 10.52
CA ALA A 59 8.31 6.22 9.46
C ALA A 59 8.63 4.92 8.74
N HIS A 60 8.86 3.82 9.46
CA HIS A 60 9.14 2.50 8.88
C HIS A 60 8.03 2.06 7.92
N ILE A 61 6.77 2.14 8.34
CA ILE A 61 5.62 1.75 7.50
C ILE A 61 5.51 2.65 6.27
N CYS A 62 5.64 3.96 6.45
CA CYS A 62 5.55 4.93 5.34
C CYS A 62 6.68 4.72 4.32
N GLU A 63 7.92 4.54 4.76
CA GLU A 63 9.08 4.29 3.90
C GLU A 63 8.93 2.98 3.14
N ASN A 64 8.48 1.91 3.80
CA ASN A 64 8.23 0.63 3.15
C ASN A 64 7.22 0.78 2.01
N LEU A 65 6.04 1.35 2.30
CA LEU A 65 4.99 1.54 1.29
C LEU A 65 5.40 2.49 0.16
N ASN A 66 6.09 3.60 0.48
CA ASN A 66 6.58 4.54 -0.54
C ASN A 66 7.65 3.93 -1.45
N SER A 67 8.36 2.90 -1.00
CA SER A 67 9.39 2.19 -1.79
C SER A 67 8.80 1.25 -2.84
N LEU A 68 7.53 0.85 -2.69
CA LEU A 68 6.90 -0.12 -3.57
C LEU A 68 6.64 0.45 -4.96
N ARG A 69 6.88 -0.39 -5.97
CA ARG A 69 6.39 -0.19 -7.33
C ARG A 69 5.31 -1.21 -7.61
N MET A 70 4.17 -0.73 -8.04
CA MET A 70 2.96 -1.51 -8.17
C MET A 70 2.48 -1.51 -9.61
N LYS A 71 1.87 -2.63 -10.00
CA LYS A 71 1.20 -2.80 -11.29
C LYS A 71 -0.27 -3.08 -11.05
N GLU A 72 -1.12 -2.34 -11.76
CA GLU A 72 -2.56 -2.52 -11.69
C GLU A 72 -2.97 -3.93 -12.14
N MET A 73 -3.84 -4.53 -11.36
CA MET A 73 -4.45 -5.81 -11.66
C MET A 73 -5.74 -5.58 -12.43
N GLY A 74 -5.86 -5.85 -13.66
CA GLY A 74 -7.08 -5.69 -14.43
C GLY A 74 -8.37 -6.12 -13.70
N TYR A 75 -9.25 -6.91 -14.32
CA TYR A 75 -10.59 -7.22 -13.81
C TYR A 75 -10.70 -8.21 -12.63
N ASN A 76 -9.62 -8.82 -12.18
CA ASN A 76 -9.64 -9.79 -11.07
C ASN A 76 -9.52 -9.06 -9.73
N LYS A 77 -10.66 -8.64 -9.16
CA LYS A 77 -10.68 -8.07 -7.81
C LYS A 77 -10.54 -9.16 -6.76
N PRO A 78 -9.55 -9.05 -5.86
CA PRO A 78 -9.44 -9.94 -4.72
C PRO A 78 -10.63 -9.77 -3.77
N THR A 79 -11.02 -10.82 -3.08
CA THR A 79 -12.24 -10.85 -2.26
C THR A 79 -12.00 -10.65 -0.78
N ALA A 80 -10.76 -10.80 -0.29
CA ALA A 80 -10.46 -10.77 1.14
C ALA A 80 -9.38 -9.72 1.47
N ILE A 81 -9.78 -8.66 2.17
CA ILE A 81 -8.88 -7.69 2.80
C ILE A 81 -8.47 -8.27 4.15
N GLU A 82 -7.17 -8.29 4.44
CA GLU A 82 -6.61 -8.71 5.72
C GLU A 82 -6.26 -7.52 6.60
N TYR A 83 -5.72 -6.45 6.01
CA TYR A 83 -5.37 -5.22 6.74
C TYR A 83 -5.91 -3.99 6.03
N THR A 84 -6.33 -2.99 6.81
CA THR A 84 -6.59 -1.63 6.33
C THR A 84 -5.78 -0.65 7.16
N LEU A 85 -4.97 0.18 6.49
CA LEU A 85 -4.13 1.21 7.08
C LEU A 85 -4.70 2.58 6.73
N LYS A 86 -5.07 3.37 7.74
CA LYS A 86 -5.52 4.76 7.59
C LYS A 86 -4.43 5.70 8.08
N PHE A 87 -3.85 6.45 7.17
CA PHE A 87 -2.81 7.44 7.43
C PHE A 87 -3.44 8.79 7.72
N SER A 88 -2.98 9.45 8.77
CA SER A 88 -3.46 10.79 9.13
C SER A 88 -2.34 11.68 9.65
N ARG A 89 -2.57 13.00 9.56
CA ARG A 89 -1.73 14.04 10.13
C ARG A 89 -2.60 15.04 10.87
N SER A 90 -2.32 15.24 12.16
CA SER A 90 -3.03 16.23 12.98
C SER A 90 -4.56 16.11 12.89
N GLY A 91 -5.08 14.88 12.89
CA GLY A 91 -6.51 14.57 12.81
C GLY A 91 -7.11 14.59 11.39
N LYS A 92 -6.34 15.02 10.37
CA LYS A 92 -6.78 14.98 8.98
C LYS A 92 -6.33 13.67 8.32
N GLN A 93 -7.27 12.92 7.75
CA GLN A 93 -6.95 11.74 6.96
C GLN A 93 -6.23 12.13 5.67
N LEU A 94 -5.11 11.46 5.41
CA LEU A 94 -4.31 11.63 4.19
C LEU A 94 -4.66 10.55 3.16
N GLN A 95 -4.59 9.27 3.57
CA GLN A 95 -4.76 8.14 2.68
C GLN A 95 -5.29 6.92 3.42
N THR A 96 -5.93 6.01 2.68
CA THR A 96 -6.28 4.67 3.13
C THR A 96 -5.72 3.66 2.14
N ILE A 97 -5.05 2.63 2.66
CA ILE A 97 -4.47 1.54 1.89
C ILE A 97 -4.97 0.24 2.51
N SER A 98 -5.48 -0.67 1.69
CA SER A 98 -5.84 -2.01 2.16
C SER A 98 -4.92 -3.06 1.55
N ILE A 99 -4.64 -4.10 2.32
CA ILE A 99 -3.76 -5.22 1.95
C ILE A 99 -4.59 -6.49 2.04
N THR A 100 -4.55 -7.30 0.99
CA THR A 100 -5.23 -8.59 0.96
C THR A 100 -4.37 -9.70 1.53
N ALA A 101 -4.98 -10.85 1.85
CA ALA A 101 -4.28 -12.04 2.31
C ALA A 101 -3.19 -12.56 1.32
N HIS A 102 -3.28 -12.17 0.05
CA HIS A 102 -2.28 -12.49 -0.97
C HIS A 102 -1.19 -11.41 -1.16
N GLY A 103 -1.19 -10.36 -0.32
CA GLY A 103 -0.25 -9.26 -0.43
C GLY A 103 -0.54 -8.29 -1.57
N TRP A 104 -1.74 -8.30 -2.14
CA TRP A 104 -2.18 -7.29 -3.10
C TRP A 104 -2.62 -6.03 -2.37
N ILE A 105 -2.47 -4.90 -3.02
CA ILE A 105 -2.74 -3.59 -2.43
C ILE A 105 -3.97 -2.97 -3.10
N ASP A 106 -4.97 -2.59 -2.31
CA ASP A 106 -6.06 -1.70 -2.73
C ASP A 106 -5.64 -0.26 -2.42
N TYR A 107 -5.52 0.52 -3.47
CA TYR A 107 -5.11 1.92 -3.41
C TYR A 107 -5.96 2.75 -4.37
N ASN A 108 -6.65 3.76 -3.82
CA ASN A 108 -7.58 4.63 -4.57
C ASN A 108 -8.71 3.87 -5.30
N GLY A 109 -9.09 2.68 -4.82
CA GLY A 109 -10.17 1.88 -5.40
C GLY A 109 -9.74 0.90 -6.49
N ASP A 110 -8.46 0.85 -6.80
CA ASP A 110 -7.88 -0.10 -7.73
C ASP A 110 -6.95 -1.08 -7.00
N PHE A 111 -6.85 -2.30 -7.52
CA PHE A 111 -6.01 -3.34 -6.96
C PHE A 111 -4.70 -3.46 -7.72
N TYR A 112 -3.62 -3.65 -6.96
CA TYR A 112 -2.26 -3.70 -7.48
C TYR A 112 -1.50 -4.91 -6.95
N THR A 113 -0.63 -5.47 -7.78
CA THR A 113 0.46 -6.36 -7.36
C THR A 113 1.74 -5.56 -7.15
N VAL A 114 2.59 -6.00 -6.23
CA VAL A 114 3.92 -5.43 -6.03
C VAL A 114 4.85 -5.99 -7.10
N GLU A 115 5.40 -5.12 -7.96
CA GLU A 115 6.37 -5.51 -9.00
C GLU A 115 7.82 -5.40 -8.51
N SER A 116 8.11 -4.40 -7.68
CA SER A 116 9.42 -4.24 -7.09
C SER A 116 9.35 -3.60 -5.71
N GLY A 117 10.32 -3.91 -4.86
CA GLY A 117 10.25 -3.70 -3.42
C GLY A 117 9.61 -4.92 -2.76
N GLU A 118 9.56 -4.91 -1.45
CA GLU A 118 8.95 -5.96 -0.64
C GLU A 118 8.01 -5.31 0.39
N LEU A 119 6.75 -5.74 0.40
CA LEU A 119 5.80 -5.31 1.41
C LEU A 119 6.12 -5.99 2.75
N ASP A 120 6.50 -5.22 3.75
CA ASP A 120 6.87 -5.72 5.07
C ASP A 120 5.64 -6.06 5.93
N ILE A 121 4.91 -7.09 5.48
CA ILE A 121 3.70 -7.56 6.16
C ILE A 121 4.00 -8.15 7.55
N GLU A 122 5.19 -8.75 7.73
CA GLU A 122 5.59 -9.34 9.00
C GLU A 122 5.80 -8.27 10.07
N TYR A 123 6.31 -7.10 9.69
CA TYR A 123 6.38 -5.96 10.59
C TYR A 123 4.99 -5.50 11.03
N ILE A 124 4.05 -5.37 10.10
CA ILE A 124 2.65 -5.01 10.42
C ILE A 124 2.04 -6.03 11.38
N LYS A 125 2.26 -7.33 11.16
CA LYS A 125 1.79 -8.40 12.06
C LYS A 125 2.38 -8.30 13.46
N SER A 126 3.66 -7.97 13.57
CA SER A 126 4.36 -7.87 14.87
C SER A 126 3.75 -6.82 15.78
N LEU A 127 3.24 -5.71 15.23
CA LEU A 127 2.62 -4.64 16.00
C LEU A 127 1.37 -5.09 16.78
N PHE A 128 0.63 -6.09 16.27
CA PHE A 128 -0.51 -6.67 16.98
C PHE A 128 -0.10 -7.59 18.11
N SER A 129 1.10 -8.17 18.04
CA SER A 129 1.61 -9.07 19.10
C SER A 129 2.10 -8.28 20.31
N ASP A 130 2.69 -7.10 20.10
CA ASP A 130 3.23 -6.24 21.15
C ASP A 130 2.11 -5.57 21.96
N ASP A 131 1.00 -5.22 21.33
CA ASP A 131 -0.14 -4.55 22.00
C ASP A 131 -0.89 -5.49 22.95
N THR A 132 -0.81 -6.81 22.76
CA THR A 132 -1.42 -7.82 23.62
C THR A 132 -0.69 -7.95 24.96
N GLN A 133 0.56 -7.49 25.09
CA GLN A 133 1.36 -7.56 26.33
C GLN A 133 1.21 -6.33 27.24
N SER A 134 0.66 -5.22 26.76
CA SER A 134 0.54 -3.99 27.54
C SER A 134 -0.75 -3.88 28.37
N ASN A 135 -1.64 -4.85 28.32
CA ASN A 135 -2.94 -4.87 29.02
C ASN A 135 -3.03 -5.90 30.17
N THR A 136 -1.88 -6.28 30.77
CA THR A 136 -1.85 -7.14 31.96
C THR A 136 -1.37 -6.40 33.20
#